data_9696f7daa33ecba99c65157c497320d3
#
_entry.id   9696f7daa33ecba99c65157c497320d3
#
_cell.length_a   1.000
_cell.length_b   1.000
_cell.length_c   1.000
_cell.angle_alpha   90.00
_cell.angle_beta   90.00
_cell.angle_gamma   90.00
#
_symmetry.space_group_name_H-M   'P 1'
#
loop_
_entity.id
_entity.type
_entity.pdbx_description
1 polymer ?
#
loop_
_entity_poly.entity_id
_entity_poly.type
_entity_poly.pdbx_seq_one_letter_code
_entity_poly.pdbx_strand_id
1 'polypeptide(L)'
;VDVSHGFRHLPILMIVDLIIQNFQDTQKIKKILFAKEILAFKEYEIIDLKEYLDLANISFVLTTFEKNYTVASHIKSVKYNKLLKELNDFSNDLMALNIGNLLKTSKDLIEELDKIDDISIKTQANTLKLIIQKLIDFKNKKKYMVYYQLSKNLFEKEYMLLSLALLYESIRMYIKSYIKNKH
;
A
#
# COMPACT_ATOMS: atom_id res chain seq x y z
N VAL A 1 6.21 -26.87 -0.52
CA VAL A 1 6.79 -27.23 0.80
C VAL A 1 5.68 -27.83 1.65
N ASP A 2 5.94 -28.97 2.27
CA ASP A 2 5.03 -29.62 3.22
C ASP A 2 5.50 -29.35 4.64
N VAL A 3 4.62 -28.78 5.46
CA VAL A 3 4.88 -28.41 6.87
C VAL A 3 4.04 -29.25 7.85
N SER A 4 3.39 -30.32 7.37
CA SER A 4 2.44 -31.12 8.16
C SER A 4 3.11 -31.99 9.22
N HIS A 5 4.35 -32.41 9.02
CA HIS A 5 5.05 -33.39 9.86
C HIS A 5 6.40 -32.85 10.35
N GLY A 6 6.69 -33.08 11.61
CA GLY A 6 7.98 -32.72 12.21
C GLY A 6 7.87 -32.30 13.67
N PHE A 7 9.01 -32.04 14.29
CA PHE A 7 9.04 -31.41 15.61
C PHE A 7 8.36 -30.03 15.55
N ARG A 8 7.57 -29.66 16.57
CA ARG A 8 6.71 -28.46 16.59
C ARG A 8 7.42 -27.16 16.19
N HIS A 9 8.72 -27.04 16.44
CA HIS A 9 9.51 -25.85 16.10
C HIS A 9 9.97 -25.84 14.62
N LEU A 10 10.10 -26.99 13.98
CA LEU A 10 10.58 -27.09 12.60
C LEU A 10 9.61 -26.45 11.59
N PRO A 11 8.29 -26.72 11.63
CA PRO A 11 7.31 -26.01 10.79
C PRO A 11 7.35 -24.49 10.98
N ILE A 12 7.52 -24.00 12.22
CA ILE A 12 7.59 -22.57 12.51
C ILE A 12 8.83 -21.94 11.83
N LEU A 13 10.00 -22.58 11.98
CA LEU A 13 11.23 -22.10 11.32
C LEU A 13 11.11 -22.13 9.80
N MET A 14 10.51 -23.18 9.24
CA MET A 14 10.25 -23.27 7.79
C MET A 14 9.32 -22.17 7.30
N ILE A 15 8.26 -21.83 8.04
CA ILE A 15 7.34 -20.72 7.69
C ILE A 15 8.10 -19.39 7.71
N VAL A 16 8.93 -19.15 8.72
CA VAL A 16 9.75 -17.92 8.79
C VAL A 16 10.70 -17.83 7.60
N ASP A 17 11.39 -18.92 7.25
CA ASP A 17 12.29 -18.96 6.08
C ASP A 17 11.53 -18.71 4.78
N LEU A 18 10.34 -19.31 4.61
CA LEU A 18 9.47 -19.09 3.47
C LEU A 18 9.03 -17.62 3.36
N ILE A 19 8.70 -16.97 4.47
CA ILE A 19 8.36 -15.54 4.50
C ILE A 19 9.56 -14.71 4.03
N ILE A 20 10.77 -14.99 4.54
CA ILE A 20 12.00 -14.28 4.16
C ILE A 20 12.29 -14.47 2.66
N GLN A 21 12.22 -15.69 2.14
CA GLN A 21 12.43 -15.97 0.72
C GLN A 21 11.38 -15.31 -0.17
N ASN A 22 10.13 -15.26 0.31
CA ASN A 22 9.04 -14.65 -0.41
C ASN A 22 9.17 -13.12 -0.51
N PHE A 23 9.77 -12.44 0.48
CA PHE A 23 10.09 -11.01 0.36
C PHE A 23 11.13 -10.70 -0.72
N GLN A 24 11.98 -11.67 -1.06
CA GLN A 24 12.95 -11.51 -2.17
C GLN A 24 12.27 -11.72 -3.53
N ASP A 25 11.41 -12.72 -3.65
CA ASP A 25 10.66 -13.03 -4.87
C ASP A 25 9.32 -13.73 -4.53
N THR A 26 8.23 -12.99 -4.66
CA THR A 26 6.87 -13.49 -4.34
C THR A 26 6.38 -14.59 -5.28
N GLN A 27 7.04 -14.81 -6.42
CA GLN A 27 6.68 -15.86 -7.38
C GLN A 27 7.43 -17.16 -7.17
N LYS A 28 8.47 -17.17 -6.33
CA LYS A 28 9.32 -18.34 -6.09
C LYS A 28 8.55 -19.49 -5.39
N ILE A 29 7.66 -19.13 -4.46
CA ILE A 29 6.84 -20.09 -3.73
C ILE A 29 5.50 -20.24 -4.43
N LYS A 30 5.24 -21.39 -5.02
CA LYS A 30 4.00 -21.65 -5.74
C LYS A 30 2.89 -22.22 -4.86
N LYS A 31 3.24 -23.10 -3.91
CA LYS A 31 2.29 -23.73 -2.97
C LYS A 31 2.96 -24.03 -1.64
N ILE A 32 2.20 -23.91 -0.57
CA ILE A 32 2.56 -24.36 0.78
C ILE A 32 1.45 -25.30 1.24
N LEU A 33 1.71 -26.60 1.18
CA LEU A 33 0.72 -27.61 1.49
C LEU A 33 0.78 -27.98 2.98
N PHE A 34 -0.38 -28.03 3.60
CA PHE A 34 -0.57 -28.45 4.97
C PHE A 34 -1.67 -29.50 5.04
N ALA A 35 -1.39 -30.65 5.66
CA ALA A 35 -2.37 -31.69 5.92
C ALA A 35 -3.05 -31.42 7.28
N LYS A 36 -4.28 -30.95 7.22
CA LYS A 36 -5.14 -30.72 8.40
C LYS A 36 -5.86 -32.02 8.72
N GLU A 37 -5.69 -32.50 9.94
CA GLU A 37 -6.41 -33.66 10.42
C GLU A 37 -7.88 -33.31 10.68
N ILE A 38 -8.81 -34.04 10.06
CA ILE A 38 -10.26 -33.95 10.27
C ILE A 38 -10.74 -35.00 11.24
N LEU A 39 -10.33 -36.25 11.02
CA LEU A 39 -10.61 -37.40 11.87
C LEU A 39 -9.29 -38.04 12.30
N ALA A 40 -9.11 -38.21 13.61
CA ALA A 40 -7.88 -38.70 14.20
C ALA A 40 -7.35 -39.96 13.48
N PHE A 41 -6.19 -39.84 12.84
CA PHE A 41 -5.46 -40.85 12.08
C PHE A 41 -6.20 -41.49 10.88
N LYS A 42 -7.33 -40.91 10.43
CA LYS A 42 -8.16 -41.49 9.37
C LYS A 42 -8.39 -40.57 8.16
N GLU A 43 -8.58 -39.28 8.39
CA GLU A 43 -8.96 -38.36 7.33
C GLU A 43 -8.20 -37.04 7.45
N TYR A 44 -7.61 -36.59 6.33
CA TYR A 44 -6.84 -35.37 6.25
C TYR A 44 -7.34 -34.55 5.08
N GLU A 45 -7.44 -33.23 5.30
CA GLU A 45 -7.68 -32.23 4.27
C GLU A 45 -6.37 -31.54 3.90
N ILE A 46 -6.05 -31.47 2.62
CA ILE A 46 -4.87 -30.74 2.15
C ILE A 46 -5.25 -29.28 1.91
N ILE A 47 -4.65 -28.38 2.69
CA ILE A 47 -4.88 -26.94 2.61
C ILE A 47 -3.63 -26.30 1.99
N ASP A 48 -3.84 -25.34 1.07
CA ASP A 48 -2.76 -24.51 0.56
C ASP A 48 -2.66 -23.22 1.40
N LEU A 49 -1.58 -23.07 2.14
CA LEU A 49 -1.32 -21.92 3.02
C LEU A 49 -0.72 -20.73 2.25
N LYS A 50 -0.59 -20.79 0.92
CA LYS A 50 -0.03 -19.69 0.13
C LYS A 50 -0.83 -18.41 0.26
N GLU A 51 -2.15 -18.49 0.45
CA GLU A 51 -3.00 -17.32 0.66
C GLU A 51 -2.57 -16.48 1.88
N TYR A 52 -2.12 -17.12 2.96
CA TYR A 52 -1.62 -16.41 4.15
C TYR A 52 -0.31 -15.69 3.86
N LEU A 53 0.52 -16.25 2.98
CA LEU A 53 1.73 -15.59 2.55
C LEU A 53 1.44 -14.37 1.67
N ASP A 54 0.47 -14.48 0.77
CA ASP A 54 -0.01 -13.36 -0.04
C ASP A 54 -0.60 -12.24 0.85
N LEU A 55 -1.37 -12.60 1.88
CA LEU A 55 -1.87 -11.64 2.87
C LEU A 55 -0.74 -10.93 3.64
N ALA A 56 0.30 -11.67 4.06
CA ALA A 56 1.46 -11.08 4.71
C ALA A 56 2.18 -10.07 3.80
N ASN A 57 2.30 -10.39 2.51
CA ASN A 57 2.88 -9.47 1.51
C ASN A 57 2.03 -8.20 1.37
N ILE A 58 0.72 -8.33 1.24
CA ILE A 58 -0.17 -7.17 1.11
C ILE A 58 -0.15 -6.32 2.38
N SER A 59 -0.18 -6.94 3.56
CA SER A 59 -0.04 -6.23 4.84
C SER A 59 1.27 -5.44 4.90
N PHE A 60 2.38 -6.04 4.46
CA PHE A 60 3.67 -5.36 4.35
C PHE A 60 3.63 -4.17 3.38
N VAL A 61 3.02 -4.36 2.19
CA VAL A 61 2.87 -3.30 1.19
C VAL A 61 2.05 -2.14 1.75
N LEU A 62 0.89 -2.41 2.35
CA LEU A 62 0.02 -1.37 2.92
C LEU A 62 0.75 -0.58 4.02
N THR A 63 1.47 -1.29 4.92
CA THR A 63 2.24 -0.65 6.00
C THR A 63 3.40 0.20 5.46
N THR A 64 4.11 -0.30 4.44
CA THR A 64 5.22 0.44 3.82
C THR A 64 4.71 1.65 3.05
N PHE A 65 3.60 1.47 2.32
CA PHE A 65 2.96 2.56 1.59
C PHE A 65 2.42 3.65 2.52
N GLU A 66 1.83 3.30 3.64
CA GLU A 66 1.41 4.25 4.67
C GLU A 66 2.58 5.12 5.14
N LYS A 67 3.76 4.54 5.28
CA LYS A 67 4.96 5.26 5.76
C LYS A 67 5.59 6.16 4.70
N ASN A 68 5.69 5.71 3.46
CA ASN A 68 6.51 6.38 2.44
C ASN A 68 5.84 6.58 1.08
N TYR A 69 4.55 6.22 0.91
CA TYR A 69 3.82 6.31 -0.36
C TYR A 69 4.47 5.58 -1.55
N THR A 70 5.29 4.56 -1.29
CA THR A 70 5.95 3.78 -2.35
C THR A 70 5.55 2.31 -2.30
N VAL A 71 5.60 1.67 -3.45
CA VAL A 71 5.30 0.23 -3.61
C VAL A 71 6.56 -0.49 -4.06
N ALA A 72 6.86 -1.60 -3.41
CA ALA A 72 7.95 -2.46 -3.82
C ALA A 72 7.56 -3.23 -5.11
N SER A 73 8.21 -2.95 -6.22
CA SER A 73 7.87 -3.45 -7.56
C SER A 73 7.99 -4.98 -7.73
N HIS A 74 8.74 -5.64 -6.84
CA HIS A 74 8.92 -7.09 -6.86
C HIS A 74 7.75 -7.86 -6.23
N ILE A 75 6.87 -7.19 -5.47
CA ILE A 75 5.72 -7.84 -4.85
C ILE A 75 4.60 -7.97 -5.88
N LYS A 76 4.17 -9.21 -6.12
CA LYS A 76 3.08 -9.55 -7.01
C LYS A 76 2.06 -10.42 -6.29
N SER A 77 0.80 -10.19 -6.53
CA SER A 77 -0.31 -11.01 -6.04
C SER A 77 -1.35 -11.14 -7.13
N VAL A 78 -1.90 -12.32 -7.32
CA VAL A 78 -2.99 -12.53 -8.28
C VAL A 78 -4.27 -11.89 -7.77
N LYS A 79 -4.61 -12.14 -6.51
CA LYS A 79 -5.82 -11.66 -5.84
C LYS A 79 -5.85 -10.12 -5.70
N TYR A 80 -4.70 -9.51 -5.38
CA TYR A 80 -4.58 -8.07 -5.10
C TYR A 80 -3.85 -7.29 -6.18
N ASN A 81 -3.78 -7.83 -7.41
CA ASN A 81 -3.05 -7.19 -8.52
C ASN A 81 -3.57 -5.78 -8.82
N LYS A 82 -4.89 -5.59 -8.78
CA LYS A 82 -5.51 -4.30 -9.04
C LYS A 82 -5.17 -3.29 -7.94
N LEU A 83 -5.23 -3.69 -6.67
CA LEU A 83 -4.80 -2.86 -5.54
C LEU A 83 -3.34 -2.42 -5.70
N LEU A 84 -2.44 -3.36 -6.00
CA LEU A 84 -1.01 -3.06 -6.21
C LEU A 84 -0.80 -2.06 -7.35
N LYS A 85 -1.57 -2.18 -8.42
CA LYS A 85 -1.55 -1.25 -9.55
C LYS A 85 -1.99 0.15 -9.11
N GLU A 86 -3.14 0.29 -8.45
CA GLU A 86 -3.67 1.59 -8.01
C GLU A 86 -2.74 2.27 -6.97
N LEU A 87 -2.14 1.48 -6.06
CA LEU A 87 -1.09 1.99 -5.15
C LEU A 87 0.12 2.54 -5.92
N ASN A 88 0.57 1.82 -6.96
CA ASN A 88 1.70 2.26 -7.78
C ASN A 88 1.38 3.49 -8.62
N ASP A 89 0.19 3.55 -9.22
CA ASP A 89 -0.26 4.69 -10.02
C ASP A 89 -0.39 5.95 -9.16
N PHE A 90 -0.96 5.84 -7.95
CA PHE A 90 -0.97 6.93 -6.98
C PHE A 90 0.45 7.38 -6.60
N SER A 91 1.34 6.42 -6.29
CA SER A 91 2.74 6.69 -5.96
C SER A 91 3.43 7.47 -7.08
N ASN A 92 3.29 7.02 -8.33
CA ASN A 92 3.89 7.65 -9.49
C ASN A 92 3.39 9.08 -9.69
N ASP A 93 2.07 9.32 -9.58
CA ASP A 93 1.51 10.67 -9.71
C ASP A 93 1.98 11.60 -8.59
N LEU A 94 2.03 11.10 -7.34
CA LEU A 94 2.50 11.87 -6.20
C LEU A 94 4.00 12.23 -6.33
N MET A 95 4.84 11.25 -6.66
CA MET A 95 6.29 11.43 -6.80
C MET A 95 6.66 12.27 -8.03
N ALA A 96 5.87 12.20 -9.10
CA ALA A 96 6.02 13.07 -10.27
C ALA A 96 5.40 14.46 -10.07
N LEU A 97 4.80 14.74 -8.91
CA LEU A 97 4.05 15.98 -8.63
C LEU A 97 2.93 16.25 -9.65
N ASN A 98 2.33 15.20 -10.20
CA ASN A 98 1.22 15.30 -11.14
C ASN A 98 -0.11 15.51 -10.40
N ILE A 99 -0.24 16.68 -9.77
CA ILE A 99 -1.39 17.00 -8.91
C ILE A 99 -2.72 16.96 -9.67
N GLY A 100 -2.70 17.22 -10.99
CA GLY A 100 -3.90 17.17 -11.82
C GLY A 100 -4.50 15.76 -11.89
N ASN A 101 -3.66 14.74 -11.95
CA ASN A 101 -4.08 13.33 -12.04
C ASN A 101 -4.24 12.67 -10.66
N LEU A 102 -3.56 13.21 -9.63
CA LEU A 102 -3.54 12.65 -8.27
C LEU A 102 -4.93 12.47 -7.67
N LEU A 103 -5.89 13.37 -7.98
CA LEU A 103 -7.28 13.23 -7.53
C LEU A 103 -7.99 12.01 -8.11
N LYS A 104 -7.69 11.66 -9.36
CA LYS A 104 -8.25 10.50 -10.03
C LYS A 104 -7.67 9.22 -9.44
N THR A 105 -6.33 9.09 -9.44
CA THR A 105 -5.64 7.91 -8.90
C THR A 105 -5.94 7.69 -7.41
N SER A 106 -6.17 8.76 -6.65
CA SER A 106 -6.62 8.65 -5.26
C SER A 106 -8.02 8.07 -5.11
N LYS A 107 -8.96 8.44 -5.99
CA LYS A 107 -10.32 7.88 -5.97
C LYS A 107 -10.30 6.40 -6.36
N ASP A 108 -9.58 6.07 -7.42
CA ASP A 108 -9.43 4.70 -7.90
C ASP A 108 -8.80 3.82 -6.80
N LEU A 109 -7.79 4.32 -6.10
CA LEU A 109 -7.18 3.65 -4.94
C LEU A 109 -8.16 3.47 -3.78
N ILE A 110 -8.93 4.49 -3.42
CA ILE A 110 -9.93 4.41 -2.34
C ILE A 110 -10.99 3.35 -2.67
N GLU A 111 -11.45 3.30 -3.92
CA GLU A 111 -12.42 2.28 -4.36
C GLU A 111 -11.86 0.86 -4.26
N GLU A 112 -10.58 0.65 -4.54
CA GLU A 112 -9.94 -0.66 -4.39
C GLU A 112 -9.70 -1.02 -2.92
N LEU A 113 -9.37 -0.05 -2.07
CA LEU A 113 -9.25 -0.28 -0.62
C LEU A 113 -10.60 -0.66 0.02
N ASP A 114 -11.71 -0.11 -0.48
CA ASP A 114 -13.07 -0.44 -0.02
C ASP A 114 -13.51 -1.86 -0.37
N LYS A 115 -12.94 -2.48 -1.39
CA LYS A 115 -13.22 -3.86 -1.78
C LYS A 115 -12.50 -4.91 -0.93
N ILE A 116 -11.65 -4.47 0.01
CA ILE A 116 -10.91 -5.39 0.87
C ILE A 116 -11.84 -5.89 2.00
N ASP A 117 -12.24 -7.15 1.89
CA ASP A 117 -13.08 -7.82 2.90
C ASP A 117 -12.30 -8.68 3.88
N ASP A 118 -11.04 -8.98 3.59
CA ASP A 118 -10.20 -9.80 4.44
C ASP A 118 -9.92 -9.11 5.78
N ILE A 119 -10.39 -9.73 6.86
CA ILE A 119 -10.33 -9.18 8.24
C ILE A 119 -8.89 -8.86 8.65
N SER A 120 -7.93 -9.66 8.20
CA SER A 120 -6.52 -9.54 8.59
C SER A 120 -5.88 -8.23 8.14
N ILE A 121 -6.31 -7.67 7.00
CA ILE A 121 -5.74 -6.45 6.41
C ILE A 121 -6.74 -5.29 6.33
N LYS A 122 -8.01 -5.53 6.68
CA LYS A 122 -9.10 -4.54 6.59
C LYS A 122 -8.82 -3.28 7.43
N THR A 123 -8.28 -3.45 8.62
CA THR A 123 -7.93 -2.31 9.50
C THR A 123 -6.86 -1.43 8.87
N GLN A 124 -5.81 -2.03 8.28
CA GLN A 124 -4.75 -1.31 7.59
C GLN A 124 -5.28 -0.59 6.35
N ALA A 125 -6.13 -1.25 5.55
CA ALA A 125 -6.78 -0.66 4.39
C ALA A 125 -7.64 0.56 4.77
N ASN A 126 -8.42 0.48 5.84
CA ASN A 126 -9.23 1.59 6.34
C ASN A 126 -8.37 2.75 6.84
N THR A 127 -7.29 2.47 7.55
CA THR A 127 -6.33 3.50 8.01
C THR A 127 -5.72 4.22 6.81
N LEU A 128 -5.23 3.47 5.81
CA LEU A 128 -4.67 4.04 4.59
C LEU A 128 -5.70 4.87 3.83
N LYS A 129 -6.93 4.39 3.69
CA LYS A 129 -8.03 5.15 3.08
C LYS A 129 -8.22 6.51 3.74
N LEU A 130 -8.24 6.58 5.08
CA LEU A 130 -8.38 7.84 5.81
C LEU A 130 -7.20 8.78 5.56
N ILE A 131 -5.98 8.25 5.46
CA ILE A 131 -4.78 9.03 5.15
C ILE A 131 -4.89 9.63 3.75
N ILE A 132 -5.25 8.82 2.74
CA ILE A 132 -5.44 9.28 1.36
C ILE A 132 -6.56 10.33 1.28
N GLN A 133 -7.69 10.11 1.93
CA GLN A 133 -8.79 11.08 1.97
C GLN A 133 -8.36 12.43 2.55
N LYS A 134 -7.59 12.43 3.64
CA LYS A 134 -7.04 13.67 4.23
C LYS A 134 -6.05 14.36 3.29
N LEU A 135 -5.22 13.59 2.59
CA LEU A 135 -4.23 14.12 1.65
C LEU A 135 -4.88 14.85 0.48
N ILE A 136 -6.02 14.34 -0.03
CA ILE A 136 -6.74 14.87 -1.19
C ILE A 136 -7.97 15.71 -0.83
N ASP A 137 -8.15 16.08 0.44
CA ASP A 137 -9.23 16.97 0.83
C ASP A 137 -8.96 18.41 0.32
N PHE A 138 -9.26 18.60 -0.96
CA PHE A 138 -9.08 19.88 -1.68
C PHE A 138 -10.39 20.70 -1.75
N LYS A 139 -11.48 20.19 -1.17
CA LYS A 139 -12.78 20.88 -1.20
C LYS A 139 -12.65 22.28 -0.59
N ASN A 140 -13.12 23.28 -1.35
CA ASN A 140 -13.14 24.67 -0.93
C ASN A 140 -11.76 25.29 -0.61
N LYS A 141 -10.65 24.64 -0.96
CA LYS A 141 -9.32 25.18 -0.75
C LYS A 141 -8.81 25.89 -2.02
N LYS A 142 -8.18 27.05 -1.84
CA LYS A 142 -7.49 27.71 -2.93
C LYS A 142 -6.31 26.86 -3.40
N LYS A 143 -6.02 26.84 -4.69
CA LYS A 143 -5.01 25.98 -5.30
C LYS A 143 -3.65 26.03 -4.60
N TYR A 144 -3.18 27.23 -4.21
CA TYR A 144 -1.92 27.38 -3.48
C TYR A 144 -1.94 26.70 -2.11
N MET A 145 -3.08 26.66 -1.41
CA MET A 145 -3.21 25.96 -0.12
C MET A 145 -3.11 24.42 -0.28
N VAL A 146 -3.59 23.90 -1.39
CA VAL A 146 -3.44 22.48 -1.73
C VAL A 146 -1.96 22.12 -1.87
N TYR A 147 -1.21 22.89 -2.65
CA TYR A 147 0.23 22.69 -2.83
C TYR A 147 1.00 22.83 -1.51
N TYR A 148 0.62 23.81 -0.68
CA TYR A 148 1.21 23.97 0.65
C TYR A 148 0.97 22.74 1.55
N GLN A 149 -0.25 22.21 1.58
CA GLN A 149 -0.55 21.02 2.39
C GLN A 149 0.17 19.76 1.90
N LEU A 150 0.23 19.55 0.59
CA LEU A 150 1.01 18.46 0.01
C LEU A 150 2.50 18.60 0.31
N SER A 151 3.04 19.82 0.22
CA SER A 151 4.42 20.11 0.62
C SER A 151 4.68 19.69 2.07
N LYS A 152 3.81 20.08 3.00
CA LYS A 152 3.93 19.73 4.41
C LYS A 152 3.89 18.20 4.62
N ASN A 153 2.95 17.50 3.99
CA ASN A 153 2.86 16.05 4.09
C ASN A 153 4.11 15.33 3.55
N LEU A 154 4.66 15.81 2.42
CA LEU A 154 5.89 15.24 1.87
C LEU A 154 7.11 15.57 2.74
N PHE A 155 7.13 16.74 3.39
CA PHE A 155 8.17 17.07 4.36
C PHE A 155 8.16 16.13 5.56
N GLU A 156 6.98 15.84 6.12
CA GLU A 156 6.80 14.89 7.23
C GLU A 156 7.20 13.46 6.86
N LYS A 157 7.19 13.14 5.55
CA LYS A 157 7.67 11.86 4.99
C LYS A 157 9.14 11.92 4.53
N GLU A 158 9.88 12.97 4.87
CA GLU A 158 11.29 13.18 4.54
C GLU A 158 11.59 13.35 3.03
N TYR A 159 10.57 13.62 2.19
CA TYR A 159 10.73 13.92 0.76
C TYR A 159 11.10 15.41 0.54
N MET A 160 12.28 15.82 1.00
CA MET A 160 12.71 17.22 1.08
C MET A 160 12.64 17.96 -0.26
N LEU A 161 13.16 17.36 -1.34
CA LEU A 161 13.18 18.01 -2.66
C LEU A 161 11.76 18.21 -3.22
N LEU A 162 10.91 17.19 -3.12
CA LEU A 162 9.52 17.26 -3.59
C LEU A 162 8.71 18.25 -2.75
N SER A 163 8.94 18.26 -1.44
CA SER A 163 8.33 19.25 -0.53
C SER A 163 8.71 20.68 -0.91
N LEU A 164 9.99 20.96 -1.12
CA LEU A 164 10.46 22.28 -1.53
C LEU A 164 9.89 22.72 -2.89
N ALA A 165 9.81 21.81 -3.85
CA ALA A 165 9.23 22.08 -5.17
C ALA A 165 7.75 22.51 -5.04
N LEU A 166 6.95 21.78 -4.26
CA LEU A 166 5.55 22.14 -4.00
C LEU A 166 5.40 23.43 -3.21
N LEU A 167 6.27 23.67 -2.24
CA LEU A 167 6.27 24.90 -1.46
C LEU A 167 6.53 26.12 -2.38
N TYR A 168 7.52 26.01 -3.25
CA TYR A 168 7.84 27.05 -4.22
C TYR A 168 6.64 27.35 -5.14
N GLU A 169 5.99 26.31 -5.70
CA GLU A 169 4.80 26.48 -6.53
C GLU A 169 3.64 27.10 -5.74
N SER A 170 3.45 26.71 -4.48
CA SER A 170 2.45 27.30 -3.59
C SER A 170 2.67 28.80 -3.43
N ILE A 171 3.88 29.24 -3.11
CA ILE A 171 4.24 30.65 -2.95
C ILE A 171 4.02 31.41 -4.26
N ARG A 172 4.46 30.87 -5.39
CA ARG A 172 4.29 31.45 -6.72
C ARG A 172 2.81 31.68 -7.05
N MET A 173 1.96 30.68 -6.77
CA MET A 173 0.52 30.81 -6.98
C MET A 173 -0.15 31.79 -6.04
N TYR A 174 0.29 31.87 -4.78
CA TYR A 174 -0.20 32.82 -3.81
C TYR A 174 0.08 34.26 -4.28
N ILE A 175 1.31 34.56 -4.67
CA ILE A 175 1.71 35.90 -5.18
C ILE A 175 0.87 36.29 -6.41
N LYS A 176 0.71 35.33 -7.38
CA LYS A 176 -0.14 35.59 -8.56
C LYS A 176 -1.58 35.92 -8.18
N SER A 177 -2.15 35.17 -7.22
CA SER A 177 -3.52 35.39 -6.77
C SER A 177 -3.67 36.75 -6.05
N TYR A 178 -2.66 37.16 -5.30
CA TYR A 178 -2.64 38.42 -4.59
C TYR A 178 -2.58 39.63 -5.56
N ILE A 179 -1.72 39.56 -6.57
CA ILE A 179 -1.60 40.60 -7.60
C ILE A 179 -2.91 40.75 -8.38
N LYS A 180 -3.52 39.61 -8.80
CA LYS A 180 -4.78 39.60 -9.57
C LYS A 180 -5.96 40.18 -8.80
N ASN A 181 -5.97 40.13 -7.48
CA ASN A 181 -7.04 40.67 -6.65
C ASN A 181 -6.85 42.17 -6.32
N LYS A 182 -5.71 42.80 -6.71
CA LYS A 182 -5.42 44.21 -6.51
C LYS A 182 -5.70 45.06 -7.75
N HIS A 183 -5.91 44.43 -8.89
CA HIS A 183 -6.33 45.03 -10.15
C HIS A 183 -7.74 44.58 -10.51
#